data_a79b3dfffc0b9fafdba83c4d4043f9e4
#
_entry.id   a79b3dfffc0b9fafdba83c4d4043f9e4
#
_cell.length_a   1.000
_cell.length_b   1.000
_cell.length_c   1.000
_cell.angle_alpha   90.00
_cell.angle_beta   90.00
_cell.angle_gamma   90.00
#
_symmetry.space_group_name_H-M   'P 1'
#
loop_
_entity.id
_entity.type
_entity.pdbx_description
1 polymer ?
#
loop_
_entity_poly.entity_id
_entity_poly.type
_entity_poly.pdbx_seq_one_letter_code
_entity_poly.pdbx_strand_id
1 'polypeptide(L)'
;MWLRRHIICRAWPEINDLMKNPFKNTAFLFGITKHKNLPEDVGIEILLSGRSNAGKSSALNALTGNKKLARISKTPGRTTEINFFEVEDGFKLLDLPGYGFAKSGHSRRKDWGPLLGEYFENRKALEAVLVFMDIRHPLKPIDLEMIELCESFDVPYIPVLTKSDKVSKNILMKTIQLVSKTTNAMEVLAISSSKETGFEKLRKILIGLKND
;
A
#
# COMPACT_ATOMS: atom_id res chain seq x y z
N MET A 1 2.84 -13.71 -20.69
CA MET A 1 1.89 -13.68 -19.57
C MET A 1 2.40 -14.36 -18.26
N TRP A 2 3.64 -14.82 -18.18
CA TRP A 2 4.24 -15.49 -17.00
C TRP A 2 5.40 -14.73 -16.33
N LEU A 3 5.86 -13.64 -16.91
CA LEU A 3 7.09 -12.93 -16.48
C LEU A 3 6.92 -12.00 -15.26
N ARG A 4 5.72 -11.46 -15.01
CA ARG A 4 5.50 -10.52 -13.89
C ARG A 4 5.36 -11.18 -12.51
N ARG A 5 5.14 -12.49 -12.43
CA ARG A 5 5.02 -13.22 -11.14
C ARG A 5 6.34 -13.50 -10.41
N HIS A 6 7.50 -13.20 -11.01
CA HIS A 6 8.83 -13.56 -10.48
C HIS A 6 9.60 -12.40 -9.81
N ILE A 7 8.97 -11.24 -9.66
CA ILE A 7 9.64 -9.99 -9.23
C ILE A 7 10.18 -10.04 -7.79
N ILE A 8 9.70 -10.92 -6.93
CA ILE A 8 10.05 -10.91 -5.50
C ILE A 8 11.34 -11.70 -5.16
N CYS A 9 11.97 -12.41 -6.13
CA CYS A 9 13.13 -13.27 -5.88
C CYS A 9 14.47 -12.75 -6.43
N ARG A 10 14.60 -11.48 -6.80
CA ARG A 10 15.87 -10.94 -7.29
C ARG A 10 16.78 -10.41 -6.18
N ALA A 11 18.08 -10.40 -6.45
CA ALA A 11 19.14 -10.10 -5.49
C ALA A 11 18.90 -8.82 -4.68
N TRP A 12 18.97 -8.96 -3.38
CA TRP A 12 18.81 -7.84 -2.42
C TRP A 12 19.99 -6.86 -2.55
N PRO A 13 19.76 -5.55 -2.54
CA PRO A 13 20.85 -4.56 -2.53
C PRO A 13 21.73 -4.72 -1.28
N GLU A 14 23.02 -4.44 -1.44
CA GLU A 14 24.03 -4.62 -0.38
C GLU A 14 23.72 -3.79 0.88
N ILE A 15 24.12 -4.32 2.04
CA ILE A 15 23.77 -3.83 3.39
C ILE A 15 24.20 -2.38 3.65
N ASN A 16 25.20 -1.85 2.95
CA ASN A 16 25.75 -0.51 3.17
C ASN A 16 24.82 0.66 2.76
N ASP A 17 23.89 0.44 1.84
CA ASP A 17 22.93 1.49 1.42
C ASP A 17 21.71 1.60 2.37
N LEU A 18 21.54 0.63 3.24
CA LEU A 18 20.42 0.56 4.19
C LEU A 18 20.60 1.42 5.45
N MET A 19 21.79 2.01 5.66
CA MET A 19 22.08 2.87 6.82
C MET A 19 21.38 4.24 6.74
N LYS A 20 20.93 4.67 5.55
CA LYS A 20 20.13 5.88 5.36
C LYS A 20 18.74 5.45 4.90
N ASN A 21 17.71 5.80 5.66
CA ASN A 21 16.33 5.58 5.23
C ASN A 21 16.08 6.29 3.88
N PRO A 22 15.97 5.58 2.74
CA PRO A 22 15.81 6.19 1.42
C PRO A 22 14.47 6.94 1.29
N PHE A 23 13.51 6.64 2.15
CA PHE A 23 12.20 7.29 2.20
C PHE A 23 12.18 8.56 3.08
N LYS A 24 13.31 8.96 3.66
CA LYS A 24 13.36 10.08 4.62
C LYS A 24 12.97 11.43 3.99
N ASN A 25 13.30 11.62 2.72
CA ASN A 25 13.04 12.86 1.99
C ASN A 25 11.69 12.87 1.28
N THR A 26 10.86 11.84 1.49
CA THR A 26 9.52 11.77 0.88
C THR A 26 8.73 13.04 1.18
N ALA A 27 8.19 13.67 0.14
CA ALA A 27 7.41 14.89 0.20
C ALA A 27 6.00 14.69 -0.38
N PHE A 28 5.01 15.37 0.19
CA PHE A 28 3.69 15.47 -0.42
C PHE A 28 3.75 16.36 -1.65
N LEU A 29 3.23 15.90 -2.78
CA LEU A 29 3.15 16.69 -4.01
C LEU A 29 1.79 17.37 -4.14
N PHE A 30 0.74 16.58 -4.31
CA PHE A 30 -0.64 17.04 -4.51
C PHE A 30 -1.65 15.92 -4.24
N GLY A 31 -2.93 16.29 -4.17
CA GLY A 31 -4.05 15.35 -4.15
C GLY A 31 -4.92 15.52 -5.39
N ILE A 32 -5.49 14.43 -5.90
CA ILE A 32 -6.42 14.43 -7.03
C ILE A 32 -7.74 13.75 -6.67
N THR A 33 -8.82 14.26 -7.27
CA THR A 33 -10.17 13.71 -7.12
C THR A 33 -10.74 13.17 -8.42
N LYS A 34 -10.12 13.46 -9.56
CA LYS A 34 -10.61 13.10 -10.90
C LYS A 34 -9.47 12.56 -11.75
N HIS A 35 -9.75 11.52 -12.54
CA HIS A 35 -8.79 10.87 -13.44
C HIS A 35 -8.07 11.85 -14.38
N LYS A 36 -8.80 12.82 -14.96
CA LYS A 36 -8.24 13.83 -15.85
C LYS A 36 -7.12 14.70 -15.25
N ASN A 37 -6.96 14.66 -13.91
CA ASN A 37 -5.94 15.40 -13.18
C ASN A 37 -4.73 14.51 -12.83
N LEU A 38 -4.69 13.30 -13.34
CA LEU A 38 -3.52 12.43 -13.18
C LEU A 38 -2.29 13.09 -13.81
N PRO A 39 -1.13 13.03 -13.18
CA PRO A 39 0.11 13.48 -13.76
C PRO A 39 0.52 12.58 -14.93
N GLU A 40 1.57 12.99 -15.64
CA GLU A 40 2.19 12.17 -16.67
C GLU A 40 2.49 10.76 -16.17
N ASP A 41 2.27 9.76 -17.02
CA ASP A 41 2.43 8.34 -16.71
C ASP A 41 3.88 7.92 -16.85
N VAL A 42 4.73 8.37 -15.93
CA VAL A 42 6.17 8.12 -15.93
C VAL A 42 6.69 7.71 -14.56
N GLY A 43 7.76 6.90 -14.57
CA GLY A 43 8.41 6.39 -13.36
C GLY A 43 7.66 5.22 -12.76
N ILE A 44 7.68 5.12 -11.44
CA ILE A 44 7.17 4.01 -10.64
C ILE A 44 6.19 4.55 -9.61
N GLU A 45 5.03 3.93 -9.54
CA GLU A 45 3.97 4.26 -8.59
C GLU A 45 3.60 3.04 -7.76
N ILE A 46 3.69 3.17 -6.43
CA ILE A 46 3.22 2.16 -5.49
C ILE A 46 1.96 2.67 -4.82
N LEU A 47 0.88 1.95 -5.02
CA LEU A 47 -0.42 2.33 -4.50
C LEU A 47 -0.60 1.80 -3.06
N LEU A 48 -0.93 2.68 -2.14
CA LEU A 48 -1.24 2.34 -0.75
C LEU A 48 -2.76 2.26 -0.59
N SER A 49 -3.28 1.07 -0.41
CA SER A 49 -4.68 0.74 -0.32
C SER A 49 -5.01 0.20 1.07
N GLY A 50 -6.24 0.37 1.54
CA GLY A 50 -6.67 -0.20 2.81
C GLY A 50 -7.86 0.52 3.41
N ARG A 51 -8.59 -0.18 4.28
CA ARG A 51 -9.76 0.38 4.96
C ARG A 51 -9.39 1.58 5.83
N SER A 52 -10.38 2.41 6.09
CA SER A 52 -10.24 3.45 7.12
C SER A 52 -9.78 2.81 8.44
N ASN A 53 -8.80 3.43 9.09
CA ASN A 53 -8.16 2.94 10.33
C ASN A 53 -7.38 1.61 10.19
N ALA A 54 -7.11 1.12 8.98
CA ALA A 54 -6.20 -0.01 8.75
C ALA A 54 -4.74 0.30 9.13
N GLY A 55 -4.39 1.56 9.38
CA GLY A 55 -3.04 1.96 9.78
C GLY A 55 -2.17 2.48 8.64
N LYS A 56 -2.73 2.70 7.45
CA LYS A 56 -2.04 3.14 6.23
C LYS A 56 -1.22 4.43 6.43
N SER A 57 -1.85 5.54 6.86
CA SER A 57 -1.16 6.80 7.11
C SER A 57 -0.11 6.70 8.23
N SER A 58 -0.37 5.88 9.27
CA SER A 58 0.64 5.61 10.30
C SER A 58 1.82 4.84 9.74
N ALA A 59 1.59 3.89 8.84
CA ALA A 59 2.63 3.13 8.17
C ALA A 59 3.46 4.03 7.24
N LEU A 60 2.82 4.90 6.46
CA LEU A 60 3.52 5.86 5.60
C LEU A 60 4.42 6.81 6.43
N ASN A 61 3.92 7.33 7.55
CA ASN A 61 4.72 8.17 8.43
C ASN A 61 5.90 7.41 9.05
N ALA A 62 5.73 6.15 9.45
CA ALA A 62 6.81 5.34 10.00
C ALA A 62 7.82 4.89 8.93
N LEU A 63 7.35 4.57 7.72
CA LEU A 63 8.20 4.25 6.56
C LEU A 63 9.19 5.38 6.26
N THR A 64 8.67 6.60 6.24
CA THR A 64 9.43 7.80 5.90
C THR A 64 10.21 8.40 7.09
N GLY A 65 9.84 8.02 8.31
CA GLY A 65 10.36 8.67 9.54
C GLY A 65 9.79 10.06 9.79
N ASN A 66 8.81 10.51 9.00
CA ASN A 66 8.15 11.81 9.12
C ASN A 66 6.74 11.65 9.72
N LYS A 67 6.59 11.92 11.01
CA LYS A 67 5.32 11.76 11.75
C LYS A 67 4.18 12.66 11.26
N LYS A 68 4.47 13.65 10.41
CA LYS A 68 3.49 14.64 9.93
C LYS A 68 3.27 14.57 8.42
N LEU A 69 3.89 13.65 7.70
CA LEU A 69 3.79 13.56 6.24
C LEU A 69 2.34 13.26 5.81
N ALA A 70 1.78 12.18 6.31
CA ALA A 70 0.37 11.86 6.09
C ALA A 70 -0.46 12.24 7.32
N ARG A 71 -1.61 12.90 7.10
CA ARG A 71 -2.53 13.22 8.19
C ARG A 71 -3.18 11.94 8.73
N ILE A 72 -2.94 11.65 10.00
CA ILE A 72 -3.63 10.57 10.70
C ILE A 72 -4.97 11.12 11.17
N SER A 73 -6.05 10.79 10.47
CA SER A 73 -7.41 11.17 10.90
C SER A 73 -8.05 10.06 11.72
N LYS A 74 -8.58 10.40 12.88
CA LYS A 74 -9.46 9.50 13.66
C LYS A 74 -10.89 9.48 13.09
N THR A 75 -11.25 10.49 12.29
CA THR A 75 -12.58 10.60 11.68
C THR A 75 -12.54 9.94 10.30
N PRO A 76 -13.31 8.87 10.09
CA PRO A 76 -13.33 8.14 8.82
C PRO A 76 -13.96 8.96 7.70
N GLY A 77 -13.50 8.76 6.45
CA GLY A 77 -14.11 9.34 5.26
C GLY A 77 -13.77 10.80 4.97
N ARG A 78 -12.74 11.35 5.59
CA ARG A 78 -12.33 12.75 5.41
C ARG A 78 -11.47 12.97 4.16
N THR A 79 -10.75 11.96 3.71
CA THR A 79 -9.92 12.02 2.50
C THR A 79 -10.72 11.48 1.33
N THR A 80 -10.91 12.28 0.31
CA THR A 80 -11.59 11.94 -0.95
C THR A 80 -10.63 11.95 -2.14
N GLU A 81 -9.36 12.20 -1.89
CA GLU A 81 -8.32 12.42 -2.87
C GLU A 81 -7.31 11.29 -2.85
N ILE A 82 -6.76 10.94 -4.01
CA ILE A 82 -5.52 10.18 -4.11
C ILE A 82 -4.39 11.17 -3.85
N ASN A 83 -3.62 10.91 -2.79
CA ASN A 83 -2.50 11.77 -2.42
C ASN A 83 -1.21 11.20 -2.99
N PHE A 84 -0.48 12.01 -3.74
CA PHE A 84 0.81 11.67 -4.33
C PHE A 84 1.93 12.15 -3.42
N PHE A 85 2.86 11.25 -3.14
CA PHE A 85 4.08 11.51 -2.38
C PHE A 85 5.28 11.10 -3.23
N GLU A 86 6.19 12.00 -3.45
CA GLU A 86 7.46 11.72 -4.14
C GLU A 86 8.50 11.25 -3.14
N VAL A 87 9.04 10.08 -3.37
CA VAL A 87 10.16 9.53 -2.60
C VAL A 87 11.48 10.11 -3.13
N GLU A 88 11.62 10.08 -4.44
CA GLU A 88 12.70 10.62 -5.24
C GLU A 88 12.21 10.76 -6.70
N ASP A 89 13.00 11.36 -7.56
CA ASP A 89 12.63 11.56 -8.97
C ASP A 89 12.20 10.24 -9.63
N GLY A 90 11.00 10.26 -10.19
CA GLY A 90 10.39 9.11 -10.85
C GLY A 90 9.85 8.01 -9.92
N PHE A 91 9.96 8.14 -8.59
CA PHE A 91 9.40 7.16 -7.66
C PHE A 91 8.37 7.79 -6.71
N LYS A 92 7.13 7.32 -6.77
CA LYS A 92 6.00 7.89 -6.02
C LYS A 92 5.25 6.83 -5.20
N LEU A 93 4.79 7.25 -4.03
CA LEU A 93 3.82 6.52 -3.21
C LEU A 93 2.48 7.22 -3.32
N LEU A 94 1.40 6.47 -3.57
CA LEU A 94 0.06 7.01 -3.74
C LEU A 94 -0.85 6.53 -2.61
N ASP A 95 -1.32 7.45 -1.77
CA ASP A 95 -2.21 7.14 -0.65
C ASP A 95 -3.67 7.25 -1.09
N LEU A 96 -4.32 6.09 -1.30
CA LEU A 96 -5.75 6.06 -1.56
C LEU A 96 -6.56 6.47 -0.33
N PRO A 97 -7.70 7.15 -0.50
CA PRO A 97 -8.65 7.32 0.58
C PRO A 97 -9.00 5.97 1.20
N GLY A 98 -9.05 5.95 2.54
CA GLY A 98 -9.49 4.74 3.25
C GLY A 98 -10.93 4.38 2.88
N TYR A 99 -11.15 3.23 2.27
CA TYR A 99 -12.48 2.73 1.93
C TYR A 99 -13.22 2.12 3.12
N GLY A 100 -14.52 1.91 2.98
CA GLY A 100 -15.35 1.21 3.98
C GLY A 100 -16.04 2.09 5.03
N PHE A 101 -15.94 3.40 4.93
CA PHE A 101 -16.64 4.32 5.85
C PHE A 101 -17.52 5.32 5.09
N ALA A 102 -18.55 4.85 4.44
CA ALA A 102 -19.64 5.71 4.04
C ALA A 102 -20.90 5.27 4.80
N LYS A 103 -21.52 6.18 5.53
CA LYS A 103 -22.90 6.03 6.03
C LYS A 103 -23.91 5.78 4.90
N SER A 104 -23.48 5.89 3.65
CA SER A 104 -24.20 5.59 2.42
C SER A 104 -23.34 4.66 1.55
N GLY A 105 -23.29 3.37 1.90
CA GLY A 105 -22.38 2.36 1.33
C GLY A 105 -22.46 2.10 -0.18
N HIS A 106 -23.42 2.72 -0.89
CA HIS A 106 -23.59 2.52 -2.33
C HIS A 106 -23.07 3.68 -3.21
N SER A 107 -23.00 4.92 -2.72
CA SER A 107 -22.64 6.04 -3.59
C SER A 107 -21.14 6.13 -3.87
N ARG A 108 -20.28 5.91 -2.86
CA ARG A 108 -18.82 6.05 -3.03
C ARG A 108 -18.16 4.89 -3.77
N ARG A 109 -18.72 3.67 -3.70
CA ARG A 109 -18.28 2.57 -4.58
C ARG A 109 -18.50 2.90 -6.05
N LYS A 110 -19.60 3.61 -6.37
CA LYS A 110 -19.86 4.08 -7.75
C LYS A 110 -18.87 5.14 -8.21
N ASP A 111 -18.33 5.95 -7.29
CA ASP A 111 -17.42 7.04 -7.64
C ASP A 111 -15.96 6.58 -7.79
N TRP A 112 -15.54 5.56 -7.02
CA TRP A 112 -14.14 5.07 -6.99
C TRP A 112 -13.90 3.88 -7.91
N GLY A 113 -14.87 3.01 -8.12
CA GLY A 113 -14.73 1.83 -8.95
C GLY A 113 -14.28 2.17 -10.38
N PRO A 114 -14.95 3.11 -11.07
CA PRO A 114 -14.53 3.54 -12.41
C PRO A 114 -13.14 4.19 -12.43
N LEU A 115 -12.84 5.06 -11.44
CA LEU A 115 -11.53 5.73 -11.36
C LEU A 115 -10.38 4.73 -11.14
N LEU A 116 -10.57 3.78 -10.22
CA LEU A 116 -9.57 2.75 -9.96
C LEU A 116 -9.46 1.76 -11.12
N GLY A 117 -10.58 1.34 -11.73
CA GLY A 117 -10.57 0.46 -12.89
C GLY A 117 -9.77 1.07 -14.03
N GLU A 118 -10.07 2.32 -14.41
CA GLU A 118 -9.34 3.06 -15.43
C GLU A 118 -7.86 3.26 -15.09
N TYR A 119 -7.56 3.53 -13.79
CA TYR A 119 -6.19 3.64 -13.31
C TYR A 119 -5.43 2.31 -13.43
N PHE A 120 -6.04 1.20 -13.03
CA PHE A 120 -5.42 -0.13 -13.10
C PHE A 120 -5.22 -0.60 -14.55
N GLU A 121 -6.19 -0.29 -15.42
CA GLU A 121 -6.14 -0.69 -16.83
C GLU A 121 -5.07 0.07 -17.61
N ASN A 122 -4.93 1.38 -17.38
CA ASN A 122 -4.18 2.25 -18.25
C ASN A 122 -2.86 2.78 -17.67
N ARG A 123 -2.66 2.68 -16.34
CA ARG A 123 -1.48 3.28 -15.68
C ARG A 123 -0.26 2.36 -15.75
N LYS A 124 0.69 2.69 -16.64
CA LYS A 124 1.93 1.92 -16.82
C LYS A 124 2.90 2.08 -15.67
N ALA A 125 2.92 3.25 -15.02
CA ALA A 125 3.75 3.53 -13.85
C ALA A 125 3.32 2.74 -12.61
N LEU A 126 2.10 2.14 -12.57
CA LEU A 126 1.63 1.35 -11.44
C LEU A 126 2.37 0.02 -11.37
N GLU A 127 3.29 -0.10 -10.42
CA GLU A 127 4.14 -1.27 -10.24
C GLU A 127 3.57 -2.28 -9.24
N ALA A 128 2.99 -1.80 -8.14
CA ALA A 128 2.39 -2.68 -7.14
C ALA A 128 1.38 -1.97 -6.24
N VAL A 129 0.56 -2.76 -5.56
CA VAL A 129 -0.40 -2.32 -4.55
C VAL A 129 -0.06 -2.89 -3.19
N LEU A 130 0.13 -2.04 -2.18
CA LEU A 130 0.21 -2.46 -0.78
C LEU A 130 -1.21 -2.45 -0.19
N VAL A 131 -1.72 -3.62 0.21
CA VAL A 131 -3.05 -3.78 0.80
C VAL A 131 -2.95 -3.84 2.31
N PHE A 132 -3.21 -2.71 2.98
CA PHE A 132 -3.08 -2.57 4.43
C PHE A 132 -4.30 -3.13 5.17
N MET A 133 -4.06 -4.07 6.08
CA MET A 133 -5.07 -4.71 6.92
C MET A 133 -4.67 -4.67 8.38
N ASP A 134 -5.60 -4.35 9.28
CA ASP A 134 -5.39 -4.51 10.73
C ASP A 134 -5.30 -6.01 11.05
N ILE A 135 -4.17 -6.45 11.65
CA ILE A 135 -3.91 -7.87 11.93
C ILE A 135 -4.98 -8.54 12.77
N ARG A 136 -5.71 -7.78 13.59
CA ARG A 136 -6.80 -8.29 14.44
C ARG A 136 -8.06 -8.64 13.66
N HIS A 137 -8.21 -8.08 12.46
CA HIS A 137 -9.40 -8.19 11.62
C HIS A 137 -9.02 -8.16 10.13
N PRO A 138 -8.15 -9.07 9.66
CA PRO A 138 -7.74 -9.12 8.25
C PRO A 138 -8.83 -9.69 7.36
N LEU A 139 -8.62 -9.64 6.06
CA LEU A 139 -9.45 -10.29 5.04
C LEU A 139 -10.95 -9.89 5.11
N LYS A 140 -11.23 -8.64 5.39
CA LYS A 140 -12.61 -8.15 5.28
C LYS A 140 -13.01 -8.15 3.80
N PRO A 141 -14.32 -8.26 3.49
CA PRO A 141 -14.80 -8.35 2.10
C PRO A 141 -14.17 -7.30 1.18
N ILE A 142 -14.05 -6.06 1.64
CA ILE A 142 -13.48 -4.97 0.87
C ILE A 142 -11.95 -5.05 0.70
N ASP A 143 -11.23 -5.74 1.60
CA ASP A 143 -9.81 -6.03 1.42
C ASP A 143 -9.64 -7.07 0.30
N LEU A 144 -10.53 -8.07 0.24
CA LEU A 144 -10.58 -9.08 -0.81
C LEU A 144 -10.99 -8.47 -2.16
N GLU A 145 -11.99 -7.58 -2.19
CA GLU A 145 -12.39 -6.83 -3.40
C GLU A 145 -11.18 -6.10 -4.03
N MET A 146 -10.30 -5.50 -3.22
CA MET A 146 -9.09 -4.84 -3.73
C MET A 146 -8.08 -5.85 -4.30
N ILE A 147 -7.93 -7.00 -3.65
CA ILE A 147 -7.04 -8.07 -4.12
C ILE A 147 -7.57 -8.64 -5.44
N GLU A 148 -8.88 -8.93 -5.53
CA GLU A 148 -9.54 -9.38 -6.75
C GLU A 148 -9.37 -8.36 -7.90
N LEU A 149 -9.42 -7.07 -7.58
CA LEU A 149 -9.16 -6.01 -8.56
C LEU A 149 -7.71 -6.08 -9.06
N CYS A 150 -6.73 -6.22 -8.17
CA CYS A 150 -5.33 -6.39 -8.56
C CYS A 150 -5.14 -7.62 -9.45
N GLU A 151 -5.76 -8.75 -9.10
CA GLU A 151 -5.67 -9.99 -9.87
C GLU A 151 -6.33 -9.85 -11.25
N SER A 152 -7.46 -9.15 -11.35
CA SER A 152 -8.18 -8.98 -12.62
C SER A 152 -7.43 -8.11 -13.64
N PHE A 153 -6.55 -7.22 -13.17
CA PHE A 153 -5.70 -6.38 -14.02
C PHE A 153 -4.22 -6.84 -14.05
N ASP A 154 -3.91 -8.01 -13.49
CA ASP A 154 -2.54 -8.56 -13.41
C ASP A 154 -1.53 -7.59 -12.73
N VAL A 155 -2.02 -6.80 -11.76
CA VAL A 155 -1.19 -5.87 -10.96
C VAL A 155 -0.67 -6.58 -9.73
N PRO A 156 0.65 -6.58 -9.48
CA PRO A 156 1.24 -7.16 -8.28
C PRO A 156 0.68 -6.51 -7.00
N TYR A 157 0.46 -7.32 -5.96
CA TYR A 157 0.02 -6.81 -4.67
C TYR A 157 0.72 -7.49 -3.50
N ILE A 158 0.83 -6.75 -2.41
CA ILE A 158 1.48 -7.22 -1.18
C ILE A 158 0.54 -6.93 0.00
N PRO A 159 -0.04 -7.95 0.64
CA PRO A 159 -0.76 -7.78 1.89
C PRO A 159 0.16 -7.30 3.01
N VAL A 160 -0.25 -6.23 3.70
CA VAL A 160 0.50 -5.62 4.81
C VAL A 160 -0.35 -5.64 6.07
N LEU A 161 -0.01 -6.53 7.00
CA LEU A 161 -0.66 -6.65 8.30
C LEU A 161 -0.11 -5.60 9.26
N THR A 162 -0.91 -4.61 9.58
CA THR A 162 -0.54 -3.53 10.52
C THR A 162 -0.83 -3.91 11.96
N LYS A 163 -0.31 -3.12 12.90
CA LYS A 163 -0.54 -3.26 14.35
C LYS A 163 -0.12 -4.64 14.87
N SER A 164 0.95 -5.21 14.33
CA SER A 164 1.47 -6.53 14.72
C SER A 164 1.82 -6.63 16.19
N ASP A 165 2.05 -5.50 16.87
CA ASP A 165 2.26 -5.38 18.32
C ASP A 165 1.01 -5.67 19.16
N LYS A 166 -0.17 -5.75 18.56
CA LYS A 166 -1.44 -5.97 19.25
C LYS A 166 -1.84 -7.45 19.37
N VAL A 167 -1.00 -8.34 18.89
CA VAL A 167 -1.24 -9.80 18.93
C VAL A 167 0.01 -10.54 19.40
N SER A 168 -0.18 -11.76 19.92
CA SER A 168 0.95 -12.63 20.28
C SER A 168 1.68 -13.16 19.03
N LYS A 169 2.94 -13.63 19.21
CA LYS A 169 3.72 -14.22 18.11
C LYS A 169 2.99 -15.40 17.44
N ASN A 170 2.30 -16.23 18.20
CA ASN A 170 1.54 -17.36 17.66
C ASN A 170 0.36 -16.90 16.78
N ILE A 171 -0.38 -15.88 17.23
CA ILE A 171 -1.47 -15.30 16.44
C ILE A 171 -0.90 -14.62 15.19
N LEU A 172 0.19 -13.89 15.31
CA LEU A 172 0.90 -13.27 14.19
C LEU A 172 1.22 -14.30 13.10
N MET A 173 1.89 -15.39 13.44
CA MET A 173 2.27 -16.43 12.48
C MET A 173 1.06 -17.09 11.83
N LYS A 174 0.05 -17.45 12.63
CA LYS A 174 -1.20 -18.03 12.09
C LYS A 174 -1.92 -17.08 11.15
N THR A 175 -1.93 -15.77 11.46
CA THR A 175 -2.59 -14.77 10.62
C THR A 175 -1.83 -14.56 9.30
N ILE A 176 -0.49 -14.52 9.32
CA ILE A 176 0.32 -14.47 8.10
C ILE A 176 0.03 -15.67 7.21
N GLN A 177 0.03 -16.89 7.76
CA GLN A 177 -0.28 -18.11 7.00
C GLN A 177 -1.71 -18.10 6.44
N LEU A 178 -2.68 -17.65 7.23
CA LEU A 178 -4.06 -17.52 6.78
C LEU A 178 -4.17 -16.56 5.59
N VAL A 179 -3.59 -15.36 5.71
CA VAL A 179 -3.64 -14.35 4.65
C VAL A 179 -2.93 -14.85 3.40
N SER A 180 -1.72 -15.39 3.52
CA SER A 180 -0.98 -15.94 2.37
C SER A 180 -1.78 -17.03 1.65
N LYS A 181 -2.38 -17.96 2.40
CA LYS A 181 -3.19 -19.03 1.82
C LYS A 181 -4.48 -18.52 1.14
N THR A 182 -5.14 -17.52 1.74
CA THR A 182 -6.41 -17.00 1.22
C THR A 182 -6.21 -16.14 -0.02
N THR A 183 -5.11 -15.40 -0.08
CA THR A 183 -4.85 -14.44 -1.15
C THR A 183 -3.85 -14.95 -2.18
N ASN A 184 -3.34 -16.16 -2.06
CA ASN A 184 -2.24 -16.69 -2.88
C ASN A 184 -1.02 -15.75 -2.98
N ALA A 185 -0.90 -14.80 -2.04
CA ALA A 185 0.20 -13.84 -2.05
C ALA A 185 1.52 -14.55 -1.74
N MET A 186 2.53 -14.30 -2.54
CA MET A 186 3.89 -14.83 -2.34
C MET A 186 4.55 -14.27 -1.08
N GLU A 187 4.20 -13.03 -0.73
CA GLU A 187 4.74 -12.34 0.43
C GLU A 187 3.62 -11.65 1.22
N VAL A 188 3.64 -11.82 2.54
CA VAL A 188 2.76 -11.12 3.48
C VAL A 188 3.63 -10.43 4.50
N LEU A 189 3.53 -9.11 4.59
CA LEU A 189 4.29 -8.32 5.55
C LEU A 189 3.52 -8.10 6.84
N ALA A 190 4.23 -8.05 7.95
CA ALA A 190 3.68 -7.63 9.23
C ALA A 190 4.49 -6.48 9.80
N ILE A 191 3.82 -5.36 10.10
CA ILE A 191 4.44 -4.14 10.58
C ILE A 191 3.77 -3.61 11.84
N SER A 192 4.53 -2.88 12.64
CA SER A 192 4.02 -2.08 13.75
C SER A 192 4.59 -0.67 13.70
N SER A 193 3.75 0.33 13.42
CA SER A 193 4.17 1.74 13.42
C SER A 193 4.48 2.25 14.82
N SER A 194 3.90 1.66 15.87
CA SER A 194 4.16 2.06 17.26
C SER A 194 5.47 1.48 17.83
N LYS A 195 5.93 0.35 17.28
CA LYS A 195 7.18 -0.32 17.66
C LYS A 195 8.26 -0.22 16.58
N GLU A 196 7.93 0.43 15.45
CA GLU A 196 8.80 0.61 14.29
C GLU A 196 9.37 -0.71 13.74
N THR A 197 8.62 -1.83 13.88
CA THR A 197 9.04 -3.15 13.42
C THR A 197 8.47 -3.47 12.04
N GLY A 198 9.20 -4.27 11.24
CA GLY A 198 8.83 -4.74 9.91
C GLY A 198 9.10 -3.74 8.77
N PHE A 199 9.48 -2.50 9.09
CA PHE A 199 9.71 -1.46 8.07
C PHE A 199 11.00 -1.66 7.27
N GLU A 200 12.02 -2.29 7.83
CA GLU A 200 13.23 -2.61 7.08
C GLU A 200 12.91 -3.53 5.89
N LYS A 201 12.13 -4.58 6.14
CA LYS A 201 11.70 -5.50 5.08
C LYS A 201 10.80 -4.79 4.05
N LEU A 202 9.87 -3.95 4.50
CA LEU A 202 9.02 -3.16 3.60
C LEU A 202 9.86 -2.23 2.72
N ARG A 203 10.86 -1.51 3.27
CA ARG A 203 11.75 -0.64 2.50
C ARG A 203 12.54 -1.43 1.45
N LYS A 204 13.09 -2.57 1.83
CA LYS A 204 13.82 -3.45 0.88
C LYS A 204 12.96 -3.85 -0.31
N ILE A 205 11.73 -4.27 -0.05
CA ILE A 205 10.80 -4.66 -1.11
C ILE A 205 10.50 -3.49 -2.04
N LEU A 206 10.19 -2.32 -1.48
CA LEU A 206 9.87 -1.12 -2.27
C LEU A 206 11.05 -0.63 -3.13
N ILE A 207 12.29 -0.76 -2.63
CA ILE A 207 13.49 -0.47 -3.40
C ILE A 207 13.70 -1.52 -4.51
N GLY A 208 13.42 -2.79 -4.22
CA GLY A 208 13.48 -3.86 -5.22
C GLY A 208 12.56 -3.59 -6.40
N LEU A 209 11.32 -3.19 -6.14
CA LEU A 209 10.34 -2.83 -7.16
C LEU A 209 10.76 -1.62 -8.03
N LYS A 210 11.62 -0.74 -7.53
CA LYS A 210 12.17 0.38 -8.29
C LYS A 210 13.24 -0.05 -9.29
N ASN A 211 13.98 -1.09 -8.98
CA ASN A 211 15.17 -1.50 -9.74
C ASN A 211 14.86 -2.55 -10.83
N ASP A 212 13.61 -3.00 -10.94
CA ASP A 212 13.09 -3.89 -11.97
C ASP A 212 12.56 -3.11 -13.17
#